data_1412e1dcfc71c215d5483d4404b089c0
#
_entry.id   1412e1dcfc71c215d5483d4404b089c0
#
_cell.length_a   1.000
_cell.length_b   1.000
_cell.length_c   1.000
_cell.angle_alpha   90.00
_cell.angle_beta   90.00
_cell.angle_gamma   90.00
#
_symmetry.space_group_name_H-M   'P 1'
#
loop_
_entity.id
_entity.type
_entity.pdbx_description
1 polymer ?
#
loop_
_entity_poly.entity_id
_entity_poly.type
_entity_poly.pdbx_seq_one_letter_code
_entity_poly.pdbx_strand_id
1 'polypeptide(L)'
;ATTFPGRRLGFGFGPGADLRALSRQPRGREGQVVQAAWQGKMQSLFLPVPGEHQAMNALAATSVALALGLPFDEAASALADFTAIQRRSQVQDLPSGVHLLNDCYNANPGSMATALCTLMELKGSGRAAAALGDMLELGTHTAEAHRELGRQAAQAGLDFLVIYGNHRQEVAAGAEEAGLPAPQLIPVDSKEEGARLLQDFLKPGDWLLVKGSRSMHMENIIELLK
;
A
#
# COMPACT_ATOMS: atom_id res chain seq x y z
N ALA A 1 -22.95 -13.83 -18.79
CA ALA A 1 -21.48 -13.73 -18.80
C ALA A 1 -21.02 -14.02 -20.23
N THR A 2 -20.43 -13.05 -20.91
CA THR A 2 -19.84 -13.23 -22.25
C THR A 2 -18.70 -14.23 -22.13
N THR A 3 -18.79 -15.36 -22.84
CA THR A 3 -17.74 -16.38 -22.91
C THR A 3 -16.60 -15.85 -23.78
N PHE A 4 -15.46 -15.52 -23.16
CA PHE A 4 -14.25 -15.22 -23.91
C PHE A 4 -13.79 -16.49 -24.65
N PRO A 5 -13.61 -16.45 -25.99
CA PRO A 5 -13.33 -17.63 -26.80
C PRO A 5 -11.86 -18.12 -26.71
N GLY A 6 -10.97 -17.34 -26.08
CA GLY A 6 -9.56 -17.67 -25.94
C GLY A 6 -9.24 -18.49 -24.68
N ARG A 7 -7.98 -18.91 -24.57
CA ARG A 7 -7.46 -19.57 -23.37
C ARG A 7 -7.48 -18.59 -22.19
N ARG A 8 -7.99 -19.04 -21.05
CA ARG A 8 -7.96 -18.30 -19.79
C ARG A 8 -6.92 -18.89 -18.87
N LEU A 9 -6.23 -18.03 -18.15
CA LEU A 9 -5.29 -18.41 -17.14
C LEU A 9 -5.62 -17.62 -15.87
N GLY A 10 -6.12 -18.32 -14.85
CA GLY A 10 -6.43 -17.75 -13.55
C GLY A 10 -5.20 -17.74 -12.64
N PHE A 11 -5.04 -16.69 -11.85
CA PHE A 11 -3.97 -16.61 -10.85
C PHE A 11 -4.49 -16.10 -9.51
N GLY A 12 -3.80 -16.41 -8.42
CA GLY A 12 -4.15 -15.93 -7.09
C GLY A 12 -3.93 -16.95 -5.99
N PHE A 13 -4.48 -16.66 -4.81
CA PHE A 13 -4.38 -17.53 -3.62
C PHE A 13 -5.48 -18.61 -3.58
N GLY A 14 -6.55 -18.43 -4.35
CA GLY A 14 -7.69 -19.34 -4.35
C GLY A 14 -7.39 -20.72 -4.95
N PRO A 15 -8.11 -21.77 -4.53
CA PRO A 15 -7.87 -23.15 -4.98
C PRO A 15 -8.18 -23.38 -6.47
N GLY A 16 -8.94 -22.48 -7.10
CA GLY A 16 -9.28 -22.55 -8.53
C GLY A 16 -8.32 -21.83 -9.47
N ALA A 17 -7.23 -21.23 -8.94
CA ALA A 17 -6.23 -20.56 -9.77
C ALA A 17 -5.32 -21.57 -10.48
N ASP A 18 -5.04 -21.34 -11.77
CA ASP A 18 -4.09 -22.13 -12.55
C ASP A 18 -2.64 -21.90 -12.06
N LEU A 19 -2.24 -20.61 -11.88
CA LEU A 19 -1.05 -20.22 -11.14
C LEU A 19 -1.46 -19.87 -9.72
N ARG A 20 -1.23 -20.76 -8.80
CA ARG A 20 -1.70 -20.61 -7.43
C ARG A 20 -0.57 -20.26 -6.46
N ALA A 21 -0.74 -19.17 -5.71
CA ALA A 21 0.06 -18.92 -4.52
C ALA A 21 -0.41 -19.85 -3.39
N LEU A 22 0.50 -20.63 -2.86
CA LEU A 22 0.25 -21.57 -1.76
C LEU A 22 0.48 -20.92 -0.40
N SER A 23 1.47 -20.03 -0.32
CA SER A 23 1.79 -19.24 0.86
C SER A 23 2.49 -17.95 0.48
N ARG A 24 2.40 -16.98 1.38
CA ARG A 24 3.12 -15.70 1.33
C ARG A 24 3.84 -15.50 2.65
N GLN A 25 5.12 -15.16 2.59
CA GLN A 25 5.97 -14.88 3.73
C GLN A 25 6.52 -13.46 3.61
N PRO A 26 5.99 -12.47 4.36
CA PRO A 26 6.58 -11.14 4.45
C PRO A 26 8.00 -11.21 5.03
N ARG A 27 8.89 -10.35 4.52
CA ARG A 27 10.27 -10.14 5.02
C ARG A 27 10.53 -8.69 5.38
N GLY A 28 9.49 -8.02 5.89
CA GLY A 28 9.56 -6.62 6.25
C GLY A 28 9.94 -5.75 5.03
N ARG A 29 10.90 -4.86 5.22
CA ARG A 29 11.38 -3.93 4.18
C ARG A 29 12.12 -4.60 3.02
N GLU A 30 12.63 -5.80 3.21
CA GLU A 30 13.32 -6.58 2.17
C GLU A 30 12.35 -7.14 1.12
N GLY A 31 11.04 -7.09 1.39
CA GLY A 31 10.01 -7.59 0.50
C GLY A 31 9.30 -8.83 1.02
N GLN A 32 9.17 -9.86 0.18
CA GLN A 32 8.38 -11.06 0.49
C GLN A 32 8.76 -12.25 -0.38
N VAL A 33 8.40 -13.45 0.09
CA VAL A 33 8.51 -14.69 -0.67
C VAL A 33 7.13 -15.29 -0.87
N VAL A 34 6.79 -15.64 -2.10
CA VAL A 34 5.55 -16.35 -2.45
C VAL A 34 5.88 -17.72 -2.97
N GLN A 35 5.35 -18.76 -2.32
CA GLN A 35 5.41 -20.13 -2.87
C GLN A 35 4.28 -20.29 -3.87
N ALA A 36 4.59 -20.54 -5.13
CA ALA A 36 3.60 -20.68 -6.18
C ALA A 36 3.67 -22.05 -6.88
N ALA A 37 2.52 -22.55 -7.28
CA ALA A 37 2.37 -23.81 -8.01
C ALA A 37 1.75 -23.57 -9.39
N TRP A 38 2.29 -24.21 -10.41
CA TRP A 38 1.84 -24.18 -11.79
C TRP A 38 2.03 -25.55 -12.44
N GLN A 39 0.96 -26.20 -12.92
CA GLN A 39 0.99 -27.49 -13.62
C GLN A 39 1.82 -28.56 -12.87
N GLY A 40 1.65 -28.68 -11.56
CA GLY A 40 2.36 -29.63 -10.71
C GLY A 40 3.79 -29.25 -10.34
N LYS A 41 4.34 -28.18 -10.88
CA LYS A 41 5.64 -27.61 -10.50
C LYS A 41 5.46 -26.56 -9.40
N MET A 42 6.46 -26.41 -8.53
CA MET A 42 6.50 -25.40 -7.49
C MET A 42 7.72 -24.50 -7.66
N GLN A 43 7.54 -23.19 -7.44
CA GLN A 43 8.61 -22.20 -7.45
C GLN A 43 8.44 -21.21 -6.29
N SER A 44 9.58 -20.72 -5.81
CA SER A 44 9.67 -19.65 -4.83
C SER A 44 9.89 -18.34 -5.56
N LEU A 45 8.92 -17.42 -5.48
CA LEU A 45 8.99 -16.09 -6.08
C LEU A 45 9.44 -15.12 -5.00
N PHE A 46 10.66 -14.61 -5.12
CA PHE A 46 11.10 -13.51 -4.27
C PHE A 46 10.75 -12.17 -4.92
N LEU A 47 10.16 -11.29 -4.12
CA LEU A 47 9.76 -9.95 -4.51
C LEU A 47 10.42 -8.95 -3.57
N PRO A 48 11.32 -8.06 -4.04
CA PRO A 48 11.97 -7.06 -3.18
C PRO A 48 11.06 -5.86 -2.88
N VAL A 49 9.77 -6.09 -2.75
CA VAL A 49 8.75 -5.09 -2.40
C VAL A 49 7.72 -5.70 -1.45
N PRO A 50 7.26 -4.94 -0.44
CA PRO A 50 6.27 -5.41 0.53
C PRO A 50 4.83 -5.32 -0.01
N GLY A 51 3.90 -5.95 0.72
CA GLY A 51 2.47 -5.85 0.52
C GLY A 51 1.88 -6.97 -0.34
N GLU A 52 0.73 -7.50 0.09
CA GLU A 52 0.05 -8.63 -0.58
C GLU A 52 -0.34 -8.30 -2.03
N HIS A 53 -0.74 -7.05 -2.29
CA HIS A 53 -1.06 -6.61 -3.65
C HIS A 53 0.11 -6.75 -4.63
N GLN A 54 1.35 -6.59 -4.16
CA GLN A 54 2.55 -6.81 -4.99
C GLN A 54 2.74 -8.31 -5.29
N ALA A 55 2.38 -9.20 -4.35
CA ALA A 55 2.34 -10.63 -4.64
C ALA A 55 1.32 -10.96 -5.73
N MET A 56 0.12 -10.36 -5.68
CA MET A 56 -0.89 -10.51 -6.74
C MET A 56 -0.40 -9.97 -8.09
N ASN A 57 0.26 -8.81 -8.12
CA ASN A 57 0.86 -8.25 -9.32
C ASN A 57 1.95 -9.18 -9.91
N ALA A 58 2.76 -9.78 -9.05
CA ALA A 58 3.79 -10.73 -9.48
C ALA A 58 3.19 -12.02 -10.06
N LEU A 59 2.12 -12.55 -9.44
CA LEU A 59 1.38 -13.68 -10.01
C LEU A 59 0.80 -13.33 -11.38
N ALA A 60 0.24 -12.12 -11.54
CA ALA A 60 -0.25 -11.64 -12.82
C ALA A 60 0.86 -11.60 -13.88
N ALA A 61 2.00 -10.98 -13.56
CA ALA A 61 3.15 -10.90 -14.46
C ALA A 61 3.71 -12.28 -14.83
N THR A 62 3.86 -13.16 -13.83
CA THR A 62 4.28 -14.55 -14.05
C THR A 62 3.30 -15.28 -14.95
N SER A 63 1.97 -15.08 -14.75
CA SER A 63 0.94 -15.71 -15.59
C SER A 63 1.06 -15.30 -17.05
N VAL A 64 1.36 -14.03 -17.32
CA VAL A 64 1.59 -13.54 -18.69
C VAL A 64 2.85 -14.19 -19.27
N ALA A 65 3.94 -14.26 -18.52
CA ALA A 65 5.18 -14.91 -18.96
C ALA A 65 4.94 -16.38 -19.34
N LEU A 66 4.23 -17.12 -18.47
CA LEU A 66 3.85 -18.53 -18.72
C LEU A 66 2.93 -18.68 -19.94
N ALA A 67 1.99 -17.76 -20.15
CA ALA A 67 1.13 -17.75 -21.31
C ALA A 67 1.89 -17.51 -22.61
N LEU A 68 2.99 -16.77 -22.56
CA LEU A 68 3.93 -16.53 -23.67
C LEU A 68 4.95 -17.67 -23.85
N GLY A 69 4.93 -18.71 -23.00
CA GLY A 69 5.77 -19.89 -23.12
C GLY A 69 7.11 -19.80 -22.40
N LEU A 70 7.33 -18.79 -21.55
CA LEU A 70 8.54 -18.75 -20.72
C LEU A 70 8.53 -19.88 -19.68
N PRO A 71 9.68 -20.48 -19.37
CA PRO A 71 9.81 -21.45 -18.27
C PRO A 71 9.42 -20.83 -16.91
N PHE A 72 8.81 -21.63 -16.03
CA PHE A 72 8.31 -21.14 -14.74
C PHE A 72 9.44 -20.67 -13.81
N ASP A 73 10.57 -21.35 -13.82
CA ASP A 73 11.77 -21.00 -13.06
C ASP A 73 12.40 -19.69 -13.53
N GLU A 74 12.45 -19.45 -14.85
CA GLU A 74 12.94 -18.19 -15.41
C GLU A 74 12.00 -17.03 -15.03
N ALA A 75 10.69 -17.20 -15.21
CA ALA A 75 9.69 -16.21 -14.84
C ALA A 75 9.71 -15.91 -13.32
N ALA A 76 9.94 -16.92 -12.48
CA ALA A 76 10.03 -16.76 -11.03
C ALA A 76 11.32 -16.03 -10.61
N SER A 77 12.47 -16.38 -11.20
CA SER A 77 13.76 -15.74 -10.87
C SER A 77 13.85 -14.29 -11.30
N ALA A 78 13.25 -13.92 -12.43
CA ALA A 78 13.24 -12.54 -12.94
C ALA A 78 12.55 -11.53 -11.98
N LEU A 79 11.67 -11.99 -11.10
CA LEU A 79 11.00 -11.11 -10.13
C LEU A 79 11.96 -10.57 -9.06
N ALA A 80 13.07 -11.24 -8.80
CA ALA A 80 14.07 -10.79 -7.83
C ALA A 80 14.77 -9.48 -8.24
N ASP A 81 14.82 -9.21 -9.55
CA ASP A 81 15.43 -7.99 -10.10
C ASP A 81 14.44 -6.81 -10.16
N PHE A 82 13.19 -7.01 -9.70
CA PHE A 82 12.19 -5.95 -9.72
C PHE A 82 12.58 -4.82 -8.77
N THR A 83 12.50 -3.60 -9.28
CA THR A 83 12.69 -2.38 -8.47
C THR A 83 11.37 -1.65 -8.32
N ALA A 84 11.07 -1.19 -7.10
CA ALA A 84 9.86 -0.43 -6.84
C ALA A 84 9.80 0.82 -7.73
N ILE A 85 8.66 1.03 -8.39
CA ILE A 85 8.41 2.24 -9.16
C ILE A 85 8.32 3.41 -8.18
N GLN A 86 8.95 4.52 -8.53
CA GLN A 86 8.97 5.72 -7.71
C GLN A 86 7.55 6.12 -7.26
N ARG A 87 7.39 6.39 -5.96
CA ARG A 87 6.11 6.77 -5.33
C ARG A 87 5.00 5.71 -5.38
N ARG A 88 5.35 4.43 -5.60
CA ARG A 88 4.42 3.29 -5.55
C ARG A 88 4.91 2.27 -4.54
N SER A 89 4.35 2.28 -3.34
CA SER A 89 4.75 1.42 -2.20
C SER A 89 6.28 1.37 -2.00
N GLN A 90 6.96 2.49 -2.27
CA GLN A 90 8.40 2.60 -2.20
C GLN A 90 8.85 2.78 -0.75
N VAL A 91 9.66 1.86 -0.26
CA VAL A 91 10.26 1.96 1.08
C VAL A 91 11.55 2.77 1.01
N GLN A 92 11.68 3.77 1.88
CA GLN A 92 12.82 4.67 1.98
C GLN A 92 13.13 4.96 3.46
N ASP A 93 14.30 5.52 3.75
CA ASP A 93 14.61 6.07 5.07
C ASP A 93 14.71 7.60 4.97
N LEU A 94 14.11 8.31 5.91
CA LEU A 94 14.31 9.74 6.08
C LEU A 94 15.61 9.99 6.85
N PRO A 95 16.25 11.16 6.69
CA PRO A 95 17.46 11.52 7.44
C PRO A 95 17.29 11.44 8.97
N SER A 96 16.05 11.61 9.44
CA SER A 96 15.67 11.47 10.85
C SER A 96 15.70 10.02 11.38
N GLY A 97 15.93 9.01 10.52
CA GLY A 97 15.85 7.59 10.87
C GLY A 97 14.41 7.03 10.88
N VAL A 98 13.43 7.79 10.39
CA VAL A 98 12.05 7.32 10.19
C VAL A 98 11.97 6.51 8.90
N HIS A 99 11.27 5.38 8.94
CA HIS A 99 11.00 4.57 7.77
C HIS A 99 9.78 5.10 7.01
N LEU A 100 9.92 5.35 5.72
CA LEU A 100 8.88 5.91 4.87
C LEU A 100 8.33 4.86 3.89
N LEU A 101 7.01 4.66 3.89
CA LEU A 101 6.28 4.03 2.81
C LEU A 101 5.72 5.12 1.90
N ASN A 102 6.44 5.44 0.83
CA ASN A 102 6.05 6.45 -0.15
C ASN A 102 5.12 5.82 -1.20
N ASP A 103 3.84 6.17 -1.13
CA ASP A 103 2.81 5.69 -2.06
C ASP A 103 1.95 6.84 -2.63
N CYS A 104 2.59 8.00 -2.86
CA CYS A 104 1.93 9.25 -3.26
C CYS A 104 1.77 9.45 -4.77
N TYR A 105 1.87 8.39 -5.58
CA TYR A 105 1.63 8.49 -7.02
C TYR A 105 0.14 8.69 -7.34
N ASN A 106 -0.74 7.93 -6.71
CA ASN A 106 -2.20 8.04 -6.86
C ASN A 106 -2.93 7.38 -5.68
N ALA A 107 -4.25 7.66 -5.58
CA ALA A 107 -5.08 7.09 -4.52
C ALA A 107 -6.48 6.74 -5.04
N ASN A 108 -6.99 5.61 -4.57
CA ASN A 108 -8.39 5.19 -4.64
C ASN A 108 -8.71 4.34 -3.39
N PRO A 109 -9.99 4.06 -3.08
CA PRO A 109 -10.35 3.37 -1.84
C PRO A 109 -9.62 2.04 -1.63
N GLY A 110 -9.54 1.19 -2.66
CA GLY A 110 -8.84 -0.09 -2.57
C GLY A 110 -7.34 0.06 -2.32
N SER A 111 -6.68 1.01 -2.99
CA SER A 111 -5.25 1.24 -2.82
C SER A 111 -4.91 1.90 -1.48
N MET A 112 -5.82 2.71 -0.91
CA MET A 112 -5.67 3.28 0.44
C MET A 112 -5.71 2.17 1.50
N ALA A 113 -6.73 1.30 1.46
CA ALA A 113 -6.84 0.15 2.36
C ALA A 113 -5.60 -0.74 2.29
N THR A 114 -5.14 -1.05 1.08
CA THR A 114 -3.96 -1.88 0.84
C THR A 114 -2.68 -1.24 1.38
N ALA A 115 -2.51 0.08 1.23
CA ALA A 115 -1.35 0.80 1.76
C ALA A 115 -1.33 0.82 3.29
N LEU A 116 -2.50 0.99 3.94
CA LEU A 116 -2.63 0.88 5.39
C LEU A 116 -2.25 -0.54 5.88
N CYS A 117 -2.77 -1.59 5.24
CA CYS A 117 -2.40 -2.97 5.57
C CYS A 117 -0.88 -3.20 5.42
N THR A 118 -0.28 -2.68 4.34
CA THR A 118 1.17 -2.80 4.10
C THR A 118 1.98 -2.06 5.16
N LEU A 119 1.55 -0.85 5.58
CA LEU A 119 2.18 -0.10 6.66
C LEU A 119 2.16 -0.90 7.96
N MET A 120 1.01 -1.48 8.31
CA MET A 120 0.86 -2.25 9.55
C MET A 120 1.70 -3.55 9.54
N GLU A 121 1.85 -4.17 8.39
CA GLU A 121 2.77 -5.31 8.22
C GLU A 121 4.23 -4.89 8.42
N LEU A 122 4.63 -3.74 7.87
CA LEU A 122 5.99 -3.23 7.94
C LEU A 122 6.38 -2.76 9.34
N LYS A 123 5.47 -2.08 10.06
CA LYS A 123 5.78 -1.54 11.39
C LYS A 123 6.06 -2.61 12.44
N GLY A 124 5.53 -3.82 12.28
CA GLY A 124 5.63 -4.87 13.29
C GLY A 124 5.15 -4.38 14.67
N SER A 125 6.01 -4.39 15.67
CA SER A 125 5.73 -3.88 17.01
C SER A 125 6.04 -2.38 17.18
N GLY A 126 6.56 -1.70 16.15
CA GLY A 126 6.87 -0.27 16.16
C GLY A 126 5.61 0.62 16.05
N ARG A 127 5.82 1.93 16.03
CA ARG A 127 4.74 2.90 15.82
C ARG A 127 4.57 3.20 14.33
N ALA A 128 3.34 3.57 13.95
CA ALA A 128 3.00 3.97 12.60
C ALA A 128 2.17 5.25 12.55
N ALA A 129 2.59 6.17 11.69
CA ALA A 129 1.83 7.36 11.33
C ALA A 129 1.44 7.32 9.85
N ALA A 130 0.42 8.10 9.48
CA ALA A 130 0.07 8.30 8.09
C ALA A 130 -0.21 9.78 7.80
N ALA A 131 0.19 10.23 6.59
CA ALA A 131 -0.24 11.48 5.98
C ALA A 131 -1.07 11.15 4.74
N LEU A 132 -2.39 11.36 4.83
CA LEU A 132 -3.33 10.99 3.79
C LEU A 132 -3.93 12.22 3.13
N GLY A 133 -3.93 12.23 1.80
CA GLY A 133 -4.59 13.23 0.97
C GLY A 133 -5.87 12.69 0.33
N ASP A 134 -6.62 13.57 -0.34
CA ASP A 134 -7.86 13.21 -1.01
C ASP A 134 -7.69 12.13 -2.06
N MET A 135 -8.74 11.32 -2.21
CA MET A 135 -8.98 10.45 -3.36
C MET A 135 -9.87 11.18 -4.35
N LEU A 136 -9.37 11.45 -5.55
CA LEU A 136 -10.11 12.16 -6.59
C LEU A 136 -10.83 11.21 -7.54
N GLU A 137 -11.70 11.76 -8.39
CA GLU A 137 -12.42 11.04 -9.45
C GLU A 137 -13.43 9.99 -8.94
N LEU A 138 -13.93 10.12 -7.71
CA LEU A 138 -14.89 9.19 -7.11
C LEU A 138 -16.36 9.55 -7.36
N GLY A 139 -16.62 10.72 -7.98
CA GLY A 139 -17.98 11.18 -8.29
C GLY A 139 -18.87 11.28 -7.04
N THR A 140 -20.05 10.72 -7.10
CA THR A 140 -21.03 10.74 -6.00
C THR A 140 -20.62 9.95 -4.76
N HIS A 141 -19.59 9.10 -4.87
CA HIS A 141 -19.12 8.26 -3.76
C HIS A 141 -18.01 8.94 -2.93
N THR A 142 -17.61 10.17 -3.29
CA THR A 142 -16.45 10.84 -2.69
C THR A 142 -16.54 10.96 -1.18
N ALA A 143 -17.62 11.51 -0.63
CA ALA A 143 -17.76 11.74 0.81
C ALA A 143 -17.73 10.42 1.61
N GLU A 144 -18.51 9.42 1.17
CA GLU A 144 -18.56 8.13 1.87
C GLU A 144 -17.22 7.36 1.77
N ALA A 145 -16.55 7.42 0.63
CA ALA A 145 -15.24 6.78 0.47
C ALA A 145 -14.18 7.39 1.40
N HIS A 146 -14.22 8.71 1.62
CA HIS A 146 -13.32 9.38 2.56
C HIS A 146 -13.68 9.06 4.01
N ARG A 147 -14.97 9.00 4.34
CA ARG A 147 -15.41 8.56 5.68
C ARG A 147 -14.99 7.12 5.96
N GLU A 148 -15.15 6.22 4.98
CA GLU A 148 -14.69 4.84 5.10
C GLU A 148 -13.16 4.75 5.25
N LEU A 149 -12.39 5.59 4.56
CA LEU A 149 -10.94 5.67 4.75
C LEU A 149 -10.60 6.02 6.21
N GLY A 150 -11.33 6.95 6.81
CA GLY A 150 -11.17 7.28 8.23
C GLY A 150 -11.40 6.08 9.15
N ARG A 151 -12.49 5.34 8.94
CA ARG A 151 -12.78 4.11 9.70
C ARG A 151 -11.65 3.08 9.55
N GLN A 152 -11.17 2.87 8.32
CA GLN A 152 -10.07 1.94 8.03
C GLN A 152 -8.76 2.36 8.71
N ALA A 153 -8.44 3.65 8.72
CA ALA A 153 -7.26 4.18 9.40
C ALA A 153 -7.30 3.93 10.91
N ALA A 154 -8.46 4.16 11.52
CA ALA A 154 -8.68 3.88 12.95
C ALA A 154 -8.58 2.38 13.25
N GLN A 155 -9.25 1.53 12.46
CA GLN A 155 -9.22 0.07 12.62
C GLN A 155 -7.84 -0.54 12.38
N ALA A 156 -7.04 0.09 11.53
CA ALA A 156 -5.65 -0.32 11.32
C ALA A 156 -4.79 -0.12 12.56
N GLY A 157 -5.18 0.76 13.49
CA GLY A 157 -4.43 1.04 14.71
C GLY A 157 -3.23 1.94 14.47
N LEU A 158 -3.44 3.02 13.70
CA LEU A 158 -2.44 4.07 13.55
C LEU A 158 -2.21 4.80 14.88
N ASP A 159 -0.96 5.14 15.17
CA ASP A 159 -0.59 5.94 16.32
C ASP A 159 -0.79 7.45 16.08
N PHE A 160 -0.73 7.87 14.82
CA PHE A 160 -0.95 9.25 14.42
C PHE A 160 -1.41 9.37 12.96
N LEU A 161 -2.40 10.24 12.70
CA LEU A 161 -2.98 10.46 11.39
C LEU A 161 -3.09 11.96 11.08
N VAL A 162 -2.38 12.40 10.05
CA VAL A 162 -2.52 13.73 9.44
C VAL A 162 -3.34 13.60 8.17
N ILE A 163 -4.34 14.47 8.00
CA ILE A 163 -5.22 14.45 6.84
C ILE A 163 -5.21 15.81 6.17
N TYR A 164 -4.92 15.83 4.88
CA TYR A 164 -4.88 17.04 4.05
C TYR A 164 -5.81 16.92 2.85
N GLY A 165 -6.61 17.94 2.60
CA GLY A 165 -7.48 18.04 1.42
C GLY A 165 -8.87 18.56 1.73
N ASN A 166 -9.70 18.60 0.70
CA ASN A 166 -11.06 19.12 0.80
C ASN A 166 -12.00 18.20 1.60
N HIS A 167 -11.68 16.90 1.62
CA HIS A 167 -12.45 15.85 2.30
C HIS A 167 -11.85 15.40 3.63
N ARG A 168 -10.96 16.23 4.21
CA ARG A 168 -10.32 15.91 5.50
C ARG A 168 -11.32 15.75 6.65
N GLN A 169 -12.44 16.46 6.60
CA GLN A 169 -13.46 16.37 7.65
C GLN A 169 -14.25 15.05 7.58
N GLU A 170 -14.53 14.55 6.38
CA GLU A 170 -15.15 13.25 6.18
C GLU A 170 -14.26 12.12 6.69
N VAL A 171 -12.94 12.19 6.41
CA VAL A 171 -11.97 11.21 6.94
C VAL A 171 -11.92 11.32 8.47
N ALA A 172 -11.87 12.53 9.01
CA ALA A 172 -11.85 12.75 10.45
C ALA A 172 -13.10 12.15 11.12
N ALA A 173 -14.28 12.46 10.59
CA ALA A 173 -15.55 11.92 11.12
C ALA A 173 -15.56 10.38 11.11
N GLY A 174 -15.10 9.74 10.03
CA GLY A 174 -15.01 8.28 9.96
C GLY A 174 -14.03 7.67 10.95
N ALA A 175 -12.90 8.33 11.19
CA ALA A 175 -11.90 7.88 12.15
C ALA A 175 -12.39 8.02 13.61
N GLU A 176 -13.05 9.13 13.94
CA GLU A 176 -13.66 9.35 15.24
C GLU A 176 -14.78 8.34 15.53
N GLU A 177 -15.66 8.09 14.54
CA GLU A 177 -16.70 7.06 14.63
C GLU A 177 -16.14 5.67 14.94
N ALA A 178 -14.97 5.36 14.42
CA ALA A 178 -14.27 4.09 14.65
C ALA A 178 -13.36 4.10 15.90
N GLY A 179 -13.36 5.20 16.67
CA GLY A 179 -12.72 5.29 17.98
C GLY A 179 -11.26 5.77 17.97
N LEU A 180 -10.78 6.38 16.89
CA LEU A 180 -9.45 7.02 16.89
C LEU A 180 -9.54 8.32 17.73
N PRO A 181 -8.72 8.47 18.80
CA PRO A 181 -8.80 9.63 19.68
C PRO A 181 -8.37 10.92 18.97
N ALA A 182 -9.08 12.01 19.23
CA ALA A 182 -8.79 13.33 18.65
C ALA A 182 -7.31 13.79 18.71
N PRO A 183 -6.52 13.51 19.76
CA PRO A 183 -5.09 13.85 19.76
C PRO A 183 -4.25 13.10 18.74
N GLN A 184 -4.73 11.96 18.22
CA GLN A 184 -4.04 11.15 17.22
C GLN A 184 -4.49 11.44 15.78
N LEU A 185 -5.51 12.30 15.62
CA LEU A 185 -6.15 12.60 14.35
C LEU A 185 -6.18 14.11 14.12
N ILE A 186 -5.43 14.59 13.14
CA ILE A 186 -5.33 16.04 12.90
C ILE A 186 -5.59 16.37 11.43
N PRO A 187 -6.79 16.93 11.12
CA PRO A 187 -7.02 17.59 9.84
C PRO A 187 -6.19 18.87 9.77
N VAL A 188 -5.47 19.06 8.67
CA VAL A 188 -4.60 20.22 8.44
C VAL A 188 -5.02 21.03 7.23
N ASP A 189 -4.72 22.33 7.26
CA ASP A 189 -5.02 23.26 6.17
C ASP A 189 -3.85 23.38 5.18
N SER A 190 -2.64 22.97 5.58
CA SER A 190 -1.48 23.01 4.71
C SER A 190 -0.57 21.78 4.91
N LYS A 191 0.26 21.49 3.91
CA LYS A 191 1.25 20.43 3.98
C LYS A 191 2.40 20.77 4.93
N GLU A 192 2.70 22.05 5.06
CA GLU A 192 3.69 22.60 5.99
C GLU A 192 3.28 22.33 7.44
N GLU A 193 2.03 22.56 7.76
CA GLU A 193 1.45 22.25 9.07
C GLU A 193 1.53 20.73 9.33
N GLY A 194 1.10 19.92 8.36
CA GLY A 194 1.15 18.46 8.45
C GLY A 194 2.56 17.94 8.65
N ALA A 195 3.53 18.47 7.91
CA ALA A 195 4.94 18.08 8.05
C ALA A 195 5.49 18.42 9.45
N ARG A 196 5.19 19.62 9.97
CA ARG A 196 5.61 20.03 11.32
C ARG A 196 5.05 19.10 12.39
N LEU A 197 3.76 18.79 12.34
CA LEU A 197 3.13 17.87 13.29
C LEU A 197 3.74 16.45 13.23
N LEU A 198 4.07 15.98 12.02
CA LEU A 198 4.75 14.71 11.84
C LEU A 198 6.18 14.74 12.38
N GLN A 199 6.93 15.85 12.20
CA GLN A 199 8.26 16.03 12.79
C GLN A 199 8.23 15.98 14.32
N ASP A 200 7.22 16.61 14.94
CA ASP A 200 7.04 16.63 16.39
C ASP A 200 6.67 15.23 16.95
N PHE A 201 5.93 14.44 16.18
CA PHE A 201 5.45 13.12 16.60
C PHE A 201 6.47 11.99 16.36
N LEU A 202 7.09 11.97 15.16
CA LEU A 202 7.89 10.85 14.66
C LEU A 202 9.26 10.78 15.37
N LYS A 203 9.72 9.53 15.60
CA LYS A 203 11.04 9.21 16.16
C LYS A 203 11.77 8.23 15.25
N PRO A 204 13.11 8.13 15.34
CA PRO A 204 13.85 7.10 14.62
C PRO A 204 13.27 5.70 14.86
N GLY A 205 13.09 4.94 13.80
CA GLY A 205 12.47 3.60 13.80
C GLY A 205 10.96 3.58 13.65
N ASP A 206 10.26 4.73 13.72
CA ASP A 206 8.83 4.81 13.39
C ASP A 206 8.60 4.66 11.87
N TRP A 207 7.39 4.25 11.50
CA TRP A 207 6.95 4.15 10.12
C TRP A 207 5.97 5.27 9.75
N LEU A 208 6.16 5.84 8.57
CA LEU A 208 5.27 6.85 7.99
C LEU A 208 4.77 6.40 6.61
N LEU A 209 3.45 6.36 6.43
CA LEU A 209 2.82 6.26 5.11
C LEU A 209 2.50 7.67 4.59
N VAL A 210 2.87 7.97 3.35
CA VAL A 210 2.40 9.18 2.64
C VAL A 210 1.67 8.78 1.38
N LYS A 211 0.36 9.14 1.28
CA LYS A 211 -0.48 8.74 0.16
C LYS A 211 -1.58 9.75 -0.13
N GLY A 212 -1.91 9.91 -1.42
CA GLY A 212 -3.00 10.74 -1.92
C GLY A 212 -3.07 10.70 -3.45
N SER A 213 -4.13 11.21 -4.04
CA SER A 213 -4.25 11.34 -5.49
C SER A 213 -3.13 12.19 -6.08
N ARG A 214 -2.78 11.97 -7.35
CA ARG A 214 -1.61 12.59 -8.00
C ARG A 214 -1.57 14.12 -7.87
N SER A 215 -2.69 14.78 -8.10
CA SER A 215 -2.80 16.25 -8.02
C SER A 215 -2.76 16.81 -6.59
N MET A 216 -2.80 15.95 -5.57
CA MET A 216 -2.59 16.38 -4.18
C MET A 216 -1.11 16.69 -3.89
N HIS A 217 -0.18 16.21 -4.72
CA HIS A 217 1.26 16.42 -4.54
C HIS A 217 1.73 16.13 -3.12
N MET A 218 1.32 14.95 -2.59
CA MET A 218 1.64 14.57 -1.20
C MET A 218 3.14 14.35 -0.98
N GLU A 219 3.93 14.19 -2.03
CA GLU A 219 5.38 14.18 -1.95
C GLU A 219 5.99 15.46 -1.35
N ASN A 220 5.27 16.58 -1.37
CA ASN A 220 5.74 17.83 -0.75
C ASN A 220 5.89 17.68 0.78
N ILE A 221 5.05 16.88 1.44
CA ILE A 221 5.22 16.55 2.87
C ILE A 221 6.55 15.81 3.08
N ILE A 222 6.88 14.87 2.18
CA ILE A 222 8.13 14.10 2.27
C ILE A 222 9.34 15.03 2.13
N GLU A 223 9.30 15.99 1.20
CA GLU A 223 10.40 16.94 1.02
C GLU A 223 10.58 17.86 2.23
N LEU A 224 9.49 18.21 2.92
CA LEU A 224 9.55 19.02 4.16
C LEU A 224 10.07 18.23 5.37
N LEU A 225 10.07 16.89 5.31
CA LEU A 225 10.57 16.00 6.37
C LEU A 225 12.06 15.65 6.20
N LYS A 226 12.68 16.03 5.06
CA LYS A 226 14.11 15.81 4.79
C LYS A 226 14.98 16.89 5.42
#